data_d2b89322f52c309a4ba6c04949554a2e
#
_entry.id   d2b89322f52c309a4ba6c04949554a2e
#
_cell.length_a   1.000
_cell.length_b   1.000
_cell.length_c   1.000
_cell.angle_alpha   90.00
_cell.angle_beta   90.00
_cell.angle_gamma   90.00
#
_symmetry.space_group_name_H-M   'P 1'
#
loop_
_entity.id
_entity.type
_entity.pdbx_description
1 polymer ?
#
loop_
_entity_poly.entity_id
_entity_poly.type
_entity_poly.pdbx_seq_one_letter_code
_entity_poly.pdbx_strand_id
1 'polypeptide(L)'
;VLNNYIDFEDGITALDLFAGTGSISIELVSRGCDQVISVEKDPQHHAFISKVMREVKTDKCIPLRADVFKYIEKCGLQFDFIFADPPYALKELASIPDLIFQYNLLKPEGIFVLEHGKDLNFENHPCFFEHRHYGSVNFSFFRVKEQEDAQPIQ
;
A
#
# COMPACT_ATOMS: atom_id res chain seq x y z
N VAL A 1 -1.68 -11.32 -9.92
CA VAL A 1 -1.78 -11.46 -8.45
C VAL A 1 -2.69 -10.39 -7.86
N LEU A 2 -2.48 -9.13 -8.19
CA LEU A 2 -3.30 -8.04 -7.66
C LEU A 2 -4.76 -8.12 -8.12
N ASN A 3 -5.00 -8.61 -9.33
CA ASN A 3 -6.34 -8.70 -9.92
C ASN A 3 -7.31 -9.60 -9.16
N ASN A 4 -6.81 -10.49 -8.31
CA ASN A 4 -7.66 -11.44 -7.61
C ASN A 4 -8.44 -10.84 -6.43
N TYR A 5 -8.06 -9.64 -5.97
CA TYR A 5 -8.58 -9.06 -4.73
C TYR A 5 -9.27 -7.74 -4.93
N ILE A 6 -8.91 -7.00 -5.97
CA ILE A 6 -9.40 -5.65 -6.19
C ILE A 6 -9.84 -5.52 -7.63
N ASP A 7 -11.04 -5.01 -7.79
CA ASP A 7 -11.52 -4.53 -9.07
C ASP A 7 -10.98 -3.10 -9.24
N PHE A 8 -10.00 -2.94 -10.13
CA PHE A 8 -9.37 -1.65 -10.40
C PHE A 8 -10.20 -0.76 -11.32
N GLU A 9 -11.50 -1.02 -11.45
CA GLU A 9 -12.40 -0.15 -12.18
C GLU A 9 -12.61 1.19 -11.46
N ASP A 10 -13.55 1.96 -11.91
CA ASP A 10 -13.77 3.36 -11.51
C ASP A 10 -13.86 3.57 -10.00
N GLY A 11 -13.22 4.63 -9.51
CA GLY A 11 -13.33 5.10 -8.14
C GLY A 11 -12.32 4.53 -7.16
N ILE A 12 -11.41 3.67 -7.61
CA ILE A 12 -10.39 3.08 -6.74
C ILE A 12 -9.28 4.10 -6.46
N THR A 13 -8.97 4.26 -5.19
CA THR A 13 -7.82 5.08 -4.74
C THR A 13 -6.75 4.19 -4.14
N ALA A 14 -5.50 4.46 -4.46
CA ALA A 14 -4.37 3.63 -4.05
C ALA A 14 -3.22 4.45 -3.48
N LEU A 15 -2.46 3.82 -2.60
CA LEU A 15 -1.29 4.38 -1.97
C LEU A 15 -0.10 3.47 -2.21
N ASP A 16 0.97 4.02 -2.77
CA ASP A 16 2.23 3.32 -3.04
C ASP A 16 3.29 3.87 -2.08
N LEU A 17 3.57 3.13 -1.03
CA LEU A 17 4.55 3.49 -0.01
C LEU A 17 5.92 2.93 -0.38
N PHE A 18 6.96 3.72 -0.20
CA PHE A 18 8.32 3.40 -0.66
C PHE A 18 8.32 3.20 -2.17
N ALA A 19 7.76 4.16 -2.89
CA ALA A 19 7.43 3.99 -4.31
C ALA A 19 8.65 3.78 -5.23
N GLY A 20 9.85 4.15 -4.82
CA GLY A 20 11.07 3.99 -5.62
C GLY A 20 10.95 4.70 -6.96
N THR A 21 11.09 3.96 -8.05
CA THR A 21 10.94 4.50 -9.40
C THR A 21 9.49 4.55 -9.89
N GLY A 22 8.55 4.14 -9.05
CA GLY A 22 7.11 4.27 -9.34
C GLY A 22 6.52 3.17 -10.21
N SER A 23 7.18 2.03 -10.34
CA SER A 23 6.67 0.92 -11.16
C SER A 23 5.27 0.48 -10.76
N ILE A 24 5.01 0.35 -9.46
CA ILE A 24 3.69 -0.02 -8.95
C ILE A 24 2.68 1.09 -9.20
N SER A 25 3.06 2.35 -8.98
CA SER A 25 2.18 3.49 -9.25
C SER A 25 1.76 3.55 -10.71
N ILE A 26 2.69 3.34 -11.64
CA ILE A 26 2.40 3.31 -13.07
C ILE A 26 1.43 2.18 -13.40
N GLU A 27 1.68 1.00 -12.85
CA GLU A 27 0.81 -0.17 -13.04
C GLU A 27 -0.61 0.10 -12.54
N LEU A 28 -0.75 0.71 -11.35
CA LEU A 28 -2.04 1.03 -10.78
C LEU A 28 -2.81 2.04 -11.63
N VAL A 29 -2.13 3.08 -12.12
CA VAL A 29 -2.75 4.03 -13.04
C VAL A 29 -3.22 3.33 -14.32
N SER A 30 -2.38 2.46 -14.89
CA SER A 30 -2.71 1.75 -16.12
C SER A 30 -3.88 0.79 -15.96
N ARG A 31 -4.12 0.29 -14.75
CA ARG A 31 -5.25 -0.59 -14.43
C ARG A 31 -6.54 0.15 -14.14
N GLY A 32 -6.51 1.48 -14.14
CA GLY A 32 -7.72 2.28 -14.01
C GLY A 32 -7.98 2.91 -12.64
N CYS A 33 -7.00 2.92 -11.73
CA CYS A 33 -7.14 3.64 -10.48
C CYS A 33 -7.44 5.12 -10.75
N ASP A 34 -8.42 5.66 -10.05
CA ASP A 34 -8.79 7.08 -10.17
C ASP A 34 -7.72 7.99 -9.60
N GLN A 35 -7.08 7.57 -8.53
CA GLN A 35 -6.02 8.33 -7.90
C GLN A 35 -5.02 7.39 -7.24
N VAL A 36 -3.74 7.66 -7.50
CA VAL A 36 -2.63 6.98 -6.85
C VAL A 36 -1.76 8.03 -6.18
N ILE A 37 -1.49 7.85 -4.90
CA ILE A 37 -0.51 8.66 -4.19
C ILE A 37 0.75 7.83 -4.03
N SER A 38 1.87 8.36 -4.55
CA SER A 38 3.19 7.74 -4.44
C SER A 38 3.99 8.46 -3.39
N VAL A 39 4.41 7.77 -2.34
CA VAL A 39 5.24 8.35 -1.27
C VAL A 39 6.67 7.86 -1.44
N GLU A 40 7.58 8.79 -1.71
CA GLU A 40 8.99 8.50 -1.90
C GLU A 40 9.84 9.61 -1.29
N LYS A 41 10.75 9.23 -0.43
CA LYS A 41 11.62 10.15 0.30
C LYS A 41 12.79 10.63 -0.54
N ASP A 42 13.33 9.78 -1.41
CA ASP A 42 14.51 10.08 -2.22
C ASP A 42 14.16 11.12 -3.28
N PRO A 43 14.87 12.27 -3.33
CA PRO A 43 14.52 13.32 -4.29
C PRO A 43 14.72 12.91 -5.75
N GLN A 44 15.68 12.04 -6.05
CA GLN A 44 15.92 11.58 -7.42
C GLN A 44 14.81 10.63 -7.87
N HIS A 45 14.40 9.69 -7.01
CA HIS A 45 13.28 8.80 -7.32
C HIS A 45 11.96 9.58 -7.45
N HIS A 46 11.72 10.52 -6.57
CA HIS A 46 10.54 11.38 -6.64
C HIS A 46 10.51 12.15 -7.97
N ALA A 47 11.64 12.75 -8.36
CA ALA A 47 11.73 13.47 -9.62
C ALA A 47 11.50 12.57 -10.82
N PHE A 48 12.00 11.34 -10.76
CA PHE A 48 11.78 10.34 -11.82
C PHE A 48 10.30 9.99 -11.96
N ILE A 49 9.61 9.73 -10.86
CA ILE A 49 8.17 9.44 -10.89
C ILE A 49 7.41 10.60 -11.51
N SER A 50 7.70 11.83 -11.07
CA SER A 50 7.06 13.03 -11.60
C SER A 50 7.26 13.18 -13.10
N LYS A 51 8.48 12.90 -13.57
CA LYS A 51 8.81 12.94 -15.01
C LYS A 51 8.01 11.91 -15.80
N VAL A 52 7.96 10.66 -15.32
CA VAL A 52 7.22 9.59 -16.00
C VAL A 52 5.73 9.94 -16.09
N MET A 53 5.14 10.46 -15.01
CA MET A 53 3.73 10.81 -15.00
C MET A 53 3.43 11.94 -16.02
N ARG A 54 4.34 12.89 -16.18
CA ARG A 54 4.21 13.92 -17.21
C ARG A 54 4.33 13.32 -18.62
N GLU A 55 5.26 12.38 -18.82
CA GLU A 55 5.46 11.74 -20.13
C GLU A 55 4.25 10.91 -20.56
N VAL A 56 3.62 10.20 -19.63
CA VAL A 56 2.39 9.44 -19.93
C VAL A 56 1.14 10.31 -19.85
N LYS A 57 1.28 11.61 -19.57
CA LYS A 57 0.22 12.61 -19.55
C LYS A 57 -0.94 12.25 -18.63
N THR A 58 -0.62 11.78 -17.42
CA THR A 58 -1.64 11.47 -16.43
C THR A 58 -1.59 12.45 -15.26
N ASP A 59 -2.76 12.82 -14.77
CA ASP A 59 -2.94 13.55 -13.52
C ASP A 59 -3.41 12.65 -12.37
N LYS A 60 -3.52 11.35 -12.62
CA LYS A 60 -4.06 10.39 -11.66
C LYS A 60 -3.05 9.91 -10.62
N CYS A 61 -1.78 10.19 -10.81
CA CYS A 61 -0.75 9.91 -9.81
C CYS A 61 -0.19 11.20 -9.24
N ILE A 62 -0.17 11.27 -7.91
CA ILE A 62 0.38 12.40 -7.17
C ILE A 62 1.63 11.91 -6.45
N PRO A 63 2.84 12.22 -6.97
CA PRO A 63 4.08 11.88 -6.27
C PRO A 63 4.32 12.86 -5.12
N LEU A 64 4.51 12.33 -3.91
CA LEU A 64 4.84 13.11 -2.73
C LEU A 64 6.25 12.75 -2.26
N ARG A 65 7.08 13.78 -2.07
CA ARG A 65 8.38 13.61 -1.45
C ARG A 65 8.22 13.69 0.05
N ALA A 66 8.19 12.52 0.71
CA ALA A 66 7.94 12.45 2.14
C ALA A 66 8.51 11.16 2.73
N ASP A 67 8.78 11.22 4.03
CA ASP A 67 9.07 10.04 4.82
C ASP A 67 7.76 9.25 5.02
N VAL A 68 7.79 7.94 4.77
CA VAL A 68 6.59 7.10 4.83
C VAL A 68 5.94 7.13 6.21
N PHE A 69 6.73 7.04 7.26
CA PHE A 69 6.19 6.98 8.63
C PHE A 69 5.51 8.28 9.02
N LYS A 70 6.09 9.41 8.64
CA LYS A 70 5.48 10.73 8.86
C LYS A 70 4.20 10.89 8.04
N TYR A 71 4.22 10.40 6.80
CA TYR A 71 3.05 10.45 5.95
C TYR A 71 1.89 9.65 6.56
N ILE A 72 2.15 8.41 7.01
CA ILE A 72 1.14 7.57 7.64
C ILE A 72 0.46 8.29 8.80
N GLU A 73 1.24 8.93 9.67
CA GLU A 73 0.71 9.63 10.84
C GLU A 73 -0.18 10.82 10.49
N LYS A 74 0.09 11.48 9.38
CA LYS A 74 -0.55 12.78 9.03
C LYS A 74 -1.54 12.68 7.88
N CYS A 75 -1.65 11.53 7.24
CA CYS A 75 -2.37 11.39 5.98
C CYS A 75 -3.85 11.79 6.07
N GLY A 76 -4.58 11.27 7.04
CA GLY A 76 -6.00 11.55 7.20
C GLY A 76 -6.91 11.05 6.07
N LEU A 77 -6.37 10.31 5.10
CA LEU A 77 -7.12 9.74 3.98
C LEU A 77 -7.21 8.23 4.13
N GLN A 78 -8.18 7.65 3.44
CA GLN A 78 -8.33 6.20 3.35
C GLN A 78 -8.21 5.74 1.90
N PHE A 79 -7.67 4.54 1.72
CA PHE A 79 -7.40 3.97 0.40
C PHE A 79 -8.05 2.61 0.25
N ASP A 80 -8.43 2.29 -0.98
CA ASP A 80 -8.92 0.95 -1.36
C ASP A 80 -7.78 -0.05 -1.46
N PHE A 81 -6.61 0.42 -1.86
CA PHE A 81 -5.43 -0.41 -2.03
C PHE A 81 -4.20 0.32 -1.50
N ILE A 82 -3.40 -0.37 -0.70
CA ILE A 82 -2.11 0.13 -0.22
C ILE A 82 -1.04 -0.92 -0.53
N PHE A 83 0.05 -0.47 -1.14
CA PHE A 83 1.22 -1.31 -1.37
C PHE A 83 2.43 -0.68 -0.69
N ALA A 84 3.25 -1.50 -0.05
CA ALA A 84 4.50 -1.04 0.56
C ALA A 84 5.63 -2.01 0.20
N ASP A 85 6.72 -1.44 -0.32
CA ASP A 85 7.95 -2.18 -0.64
C ASP A 85 9.15 -1.53 0.06
N PRO A 86 9.23 -1.66 1.40
CA PRO A 86 10.33 -1.08 2.15
C PRO A 86 11.64 -1.84 1.92
N PRO A 87 12.78 -1.19 2.13
CA PRO A 87 14.06 -1.91 2.18
C PRO A 87 13.99 -3.02 3.23
N TYR A 88 14.44 -4.22 2.87
CA TYR A 88 14.33 -5.39 3.77
C TYR A 88 15.10 -5.21 5.08
N ALA A 89 16.14 -4.40 5.08
CA ALA A 89 16.95 -4.10 6.27
C ALA A 89 16.35 -3.01 7.16
N LEU A 90 15.21 -2.43 6.78
CA LEU A 90 14.58 -1.37 7.55
C LEU A 90 14.08 -1.92 8.90
N LYS A 91 14.56 -1.31 9.99
CA LYS A 91 14.23 -1.72 11.35
C LYS A 91 12.72 -1.73 11.64
N GLU A 92 12.02 -0.73 11.12
CA GLU A 92 10.61 -0.47 11.39
C GLU A 92 9.69 -1.27 10.46
N LEU A 93 10.24 -2.11 9.57
CA LEU A 93 9.44 -2.82 8.59
C LEU A 93 8.33 -3.64 9.24
N ALA A 94 8.65 -4.36 10.30
CA ALA A 94 7.69 -5.22 11.00
C ALA A 94 6.52 -4.45 11.63
N SER A 95 6.70 -3.14 11.87
CA SER A 95 5.65 -2.31 12.48
C SER A 95 4.70 -1.69 11.45
N ILE A 96 5.01 -1.77 10.16
CA ILE A 96 4.20 -1.09 9.13
C ILE A 96 2.73 -1.55 9.16
N PRO A 97 2.42 -2.85 9.24
CA PRO A 97 1.01 -3.26 9.31
C PRO A 97 0.26 -2.61 10.47
N ASP A 98 0.85 -2.61 11.66
CA ASP A 98 0.22 -2.00 12.83
C ASP A 98 -0.07 -0.51 12.61
N LEU A 99 0.85 0.20 11.97
CA LEU A 99 0.69 1.63 11.70
C LEU A 99 -0.43 1.91 10.70
N ILE A 100 -0.54 1.11 9.65
CA ILE A 100 -1.61 1.25 8.66
C ILE A 100 -2.98 1.17 9.34
N PHE A 101 -3.17 0.22 10.25
CA PHE A 101 -4.46 0.04 10.92
C PHE A 101 -4.64 1.02 12.09
N GLN A 102 -3.58 1.34 12.80
CA GLN A 102 -3.64 2.33 13.89
C GLN A 102 -4.10 3.71 13.39
N TYR A 103 -3.58 4.13 12.24
CA TYR A 103 -3.91 5.43 11.64
C TYR A 103 -5.04 5.36 10.63
N ASN A 104 -5.69 4.21 10.51
CA ASN A 104 -6.92 4.02 9.73
C ASN A 104 -6.78 4.41 8.26
N LEU A 105 -5.70 3.98 7.61
CA LEU A 105 -5.44 4.31 6.22
C LEU A 105 -6.20 3.43 5.22
N LEU A 106 -6.72 2.29 5.66
CA LEU A 106 -7.36 1.32 4.78
C LEU A 106 -8.88 1.40 4.91
N LYS A 107 -9.57 1.49 3.78
CA LYS A 107 -11.03 1.42 3.75
C LYS A 107 -11.50 0.03 4.21
N PRO A 108 -12.77 -0.11 4.70
CA PRO A 108 -13.25 -1.40 5.23
C PRO A 108 -13.08 -2.59 4.29
N GLU A 109 -13.21 -2.41 2.99
CA GLU A 109 -13.04 -3.47 1.99
C GLU A 109 -11.68 -3.41 1.28
N GLY A 110 -10.80 -2.55 1.76
CA GLY A 110 -9.49 -2.35 1.16
C GLY A 110 -8.52 -3.48 1.47
N ILE A 111 -7.47 -3.52 0.67
CA ILE A 111 -6.39 -4.51 0.79
C ILE A 111 -5.05 -3.77 0.95
N PHE A 112 -4.27 -4.21 1.92
CA PHE A 112 -2.89 -3.77 2.09
C PHE A 112 -1.95 -4.92 1.77
N VAL A 113 -0.96 -4.68 0.91
CA VAL A 113 0.06 -5.66 0.52
C VAL A 113 1.43 -5.13 0.95
N LEU A 114 2.13 -5.94 1.72
CA LEU A 114 3.49 -5.64 2.17
C LEU A 114 4.47 -6.63 1.54
N GLU A 115 5.46 -6.11 0.82
CA GLU A 115 6.59 -6.91 0.35
C GLU A 115 7.67 -6.95 1.44
N HIS A 116 8.22 -8.14 1.70
CA HIS A 116 9.22 -8.32 2.75
C HIS A 116 10.11 -9.53 2.47
N GLY A 117 11.19 -9.66 3.23
CA GLY A 117 12.08 -10.82 3.16
C GLY A 117 11.52 -12.02 3.92
N LYS A 118 12.23 -13.14 3.80
CA LYS A 118 11.84 -14.41 4.43
C LYS A 118 11.92 -14.42 5.96
N ASP A 119 12.58 -13.43 6.54
CA ASP A 119 12.81 -13.37 7.99
C ASP A 119 11.58 -12.92 8.78
N LEU A 120 10.54 -12.45 8.09
CA LEU A 120 9.34 -11.95 8.72
C LEU A 120 8.15 -12.84 8.39
N ASN A 121 7.32 -13.05 9.39
CA ASN A 121 6.07 -13.81 9.29
C ASN A 121 4.97 -13.03 10.01
N PHE A 122 3.90 -12.71 9.27
CA PHE A 122 2.80 -11.92 9.79
C PHE A 122 1.53 -12.74 10.07
N GLU A 123 1.62 -14.07 10.04
CA GLU A 123 0.45 -14.96 10.22
C GLU A 123 -0.32 -14.70 11.51
N ASN A 124 0.35 -14.23 12.55
CA ASN A 124 -0.29 -13.95 13.84
C ASN A 124 -0.90 -12.54 13.93
N HIS A 125 -0.73 -11.71 12.90
CA HIS A 125 -1.33 -10.37 12.90
C HIS A 125 -2.85 -10.48 12.72
N PRO A 126 -3.66 -9.76 13.51
CA PRO A 126 -5.13 -9.88 13.44
C PRO A 126 -5.72 -9.59 12.06
N CYS A 127 -5.07 -8.73 11.28
CA CYS A 127 -5.55 -8.32 9.97
C CYS A 127 -4.94 -9.09 8.81
N PHE A 128 -3.99 -9.98 9.08
CA PHE A 128 -3.37 -10.83 8.06
C PHE A 128 -4.39 -11.83 7.52
N PHE A 129 -4.40 -12.05 6.20
CA PHE A 129 -5.28 -13.07 5.65
C PHE A 129 -4.63 -13.97 4.59
N GLU A 130 -3.49 -13.57 4.04
CA GLU A 130 -2.82 -14.39 3.03
C GLU A 130 -1.34 -14.05 2.93
N HIS A 131 -0.54 -15.06 2.58
CA HIS A 131 0.88 -14.92 2.25
C HIS A 131 1.15 -15.59 0.92
N ARG A 132 1.93 -14.93 0.07
CA ARG A 132 2.43 -15.50 -1.18
C ARG A 132 3.91 -15.22 -1.30
N HIS A 133 4.63 -16.13 -1.96
CA HIS A 133 6.03 -15.90 -2.26
C HIS A 133 6.34 -16.29 -3.70
N TYR A 134 7.26 -15.56 -4.29
CA TYR A 134 7.80 -15.81 -5.62
C TYR A 134 9.31 -15.75 -5.50
N GLY A 135 9.96 -16.93 -5.48
CA GLY A 135 11.40 -17.01 -5.17
C GLY A 135 11.68 -16.51 -3.75
N SER A 136 12.54 -15.50 -3.63
CA SER A 136 12.90 -14.89 -2.34
C SER A 136 12.01 -13.73 -1.93
N VAL A 137 11.06 -13.35 -2.78
CA VAL A 137 10.16 -12.21 -2.54
C VAL A 137 8.89 -12.70 -1.86
N ASN A 138 8.56 -12.11 -0.73
CA ASN A 138 7.37 -12.46 0.04
C ASN A 138 6.39 -11.30 0.05
N PHE A 139 5.10 -11.64 -0.07
CA PHE A 139 4.00 -10.69 0.03
C PHE A 139 3.05 -11.16 1.11
N SER A 140 2.79 -10.29 2.08
CA SER A 140 1.74 -10.52 3.08
C SER A 140 0.58 -9.58 2.83
N PHE A 141 -0.63 -10.11 2.93
CA PHE A 141 -1.87 -9.44 2.58
C PHE A 141 -2.69 -9.23 3.84
N PHE A 142 -3.18 -8.00 4.00
CA PHE A 142 -3.95 -7.58 5.18
C PHE A 142 -5.23 -6.90 4.75
N ARG A 143 -6.26 -7.05 5.57
CA ARG A 143 -7.53 -6.35 5.41
C ARG A 143 -8.09 -6.00 6.78
N VAL A 144 -9.00 -5.04 6.80
CA VAL A 144 -9.66 -4.68 8.06
C VAL A 144 -10.34 -5.94 8.61
N LYS A 145 -10.04 -6.27 9.86
CA LYS A 145 -10.69 -7.39 10.51
C LYS A 145 -12.17 -7.10 10.59
N GLU A 146 -12.99 -8.01 10.02
CA GLU A 146 -14.43 -7.93 10.22
C GLU A 146 -14.69 -7.92 11.71
N GLN A 147 -15.29 -6.82 12.21
CA GLN A 147 -15.86 -6.87 13.52
C GLN A 147 -16.91 -7.96 13.47
N GLU A 148 -16.71 -9.01 14.26
CA GLU A 148 -17.83 -9.86 14.57
C GLU A 148 -18.92 -8.91 14.99
N ASP A 149 -19.99 -8.85 14.19
CA ASP A 149 -21.17 -8.09 14.55
C ASP A 149 -21.43 -8.39 16.03
N ALA A 150 -21.41 -7.33 16.85
CA ALA A 150 -21.78 -7.47 18.23
C ALA A 150 -23.05 -8.27 18.21
N GLN A 151 -22.92 -9.55 18.52
CA GLN A 151 -24.08 -10.43 18.53
C GLN A 151 -25.10 -9.78 19.45
N PRO A 152 -26.32 -9.56 18.96
CA PRO A 152 -27.32 -8.97 19.83
C PRO A 152 -27.33 -9.77 21.11
N ILE A 153 -27.11 -9.07 22.21
CA ILE A 153 -27.22 -9.68 23.53
C ILE A 153 -28.61 -10.26 23.62
N GLN A 154 -28.64 -11.55 23.62
CA GLN A 154 -29.89 -12.24 23.81
C GLN A 154 -30.24 -12.23 25.28
#